data_2a6f305ce2824c889ae7d3b2315bc1f2
#
_entry.id   2a6f305ce2824c889ae7d3b2315bc1f2
#
_cell.length_a   1.000
_cell.length_b   1.000
_cell.length_c   1.000
_cell.angle_alpha   90.00
_cell.angle_beta   90.00
_cell.angle_gamma   90.00
#
_symmetry.space_group_name_H-M   'P 1'
#
loop_
_entity.id
_entity.type
_entity.pdbx_description
1 polymer ?
#
loop_
_entity_poly.entity_id
_entity_poly.type
_entity_poly.pdbx_seq_one_letter_code
_entity_poly.pdbx_strand_id
1 'polypeptide(L)'
;MKFGLIGHPIEHSLSPALFKAGYDGMYPYDLIITEDFEEAYRRFLEGYDGINVTAPFKELALKKADIVSEECRLVGATNLLIKTPEGITAYNSDFRGLIAMFRGLKGDEKRTPFATSSLLPPAARGVARFFHPLSDHKKTVLIVGAGGAGKAAKAAAEALGYKTTVVNRTQYSPEIKPLSSFREEFRKADIVIYNLPVRIPEVDMLTEEYLCTGQAKVILEANYRNPSFDNGSIKRMVEMNPLIRYIDGLEWLLQQAVTGYELFTGKAPDSEAMKAVIKSK
;
A
#
# COMPACT_ATOMS: atom_id res chain seq x y z
N MET A 1 -13.41 10.35 20.05
CA MET A 1 -12.17 9.95 19.34
C MET A 1 -12.00 10.87 18.14
N LYS A 2 -10.79 11.35 17.90
CA LYS A 2 -10.43 12.24 16.80
C LYS A 2 -9.23 11.67 16.04
N PHE A 3 -9.27 11.73 14.70
CA PHE A 3 -8.26 11.14 13.82
C PHE A 3 -7.79 12.13 12.77
N GLY A 4 -6.78 11.80 12.01
CA GLY A 4 -6.27 12.65 10.95
C GLY A 4 -5.16 12.03 10.11
N LEU A 5 -4.58 12.86 9.24
CA LEU A 5 -3.45 12.53 8.38
C LEU A 5 -2.36 13.59 8.49
N ILE A 6 -1.13 13.15 8.71
CA ILE A 6 0.08 13.98 8.66
C ILE A 6 0.81 13.74 7.34
N GLY A 7 1.25 14.80 6.67
CA GLY A 7 2.09 14.72 5.47
C GLY A 7 2.22 16.04 4.74
N HIS A 8 3.04 16.05 3.67
CA HIS A 8 3.20 17.21 2.80
C HIS A 8 3.69 16.79 1.39
N PRO A 9 3.02 17.23 0.32
CA PRO A 9 1.70 17.90 0.25
C PRO A 9 0.53 16.90 0.34
N ILE A 10 -0.55 17.22 1.06
CA ILE A 10 -1.71 16.33 1.27
C ILE A 10 -3.07 17.01 1.10
N GLU A 11 -3.11 18.25 0.61
CA GLU A 11 -4.34 19.07 0.47
C GLU A 11 -5.47 18.36 -0.29
N HIS A 12 -5.08 17.53 -1.23
CA HIS A 12 -6.00 16.79 -2.09
C HIS A 12 -6.21 15.33 -1.67
N SER A 13 -5.86 14.98 -0.43
CA SER A 13 -6.04 13.61 0.05
C SER A 13 -7.52 13.20 0.08
N LEU A 14 -7.81 11.99 -0.37
CA LEU A 14 -9.15 11.41 -0.27
C LEU A 14 -9.45 10.87 1.15
N SER A 15 -8.45 10.77 2.02
CA SER A 15 -8.60 10.16 3.35
C SER A 15 -9.72 10.78 4.19
N PRO A 16 -9.92 12.12 4.26
CA PRO A 16 -11.04 12.68 5.03
C PRO A 16 -12.42 12.25 4.50
N ALA A 17 -12.58 12.22 3.18
CA ALA A 17 -13.83 11.82 2.56
C ALA A 17 -14.10 10.32 2.76
N LEU A 18 -13.09 9.49 2.62
CA LEU A 18 -13.17 8.05 2.85
C LEU A 18 -13.50 7.74 4.31
N PHE A 19 -12.82 8.42 5.26
CA PHE A 19 -13.06 8.21 6.68
C PHE A 19 -14.48 8.63 7.08
N LYS A 20 -14.94 9.80 6.58
CA LYS A 20 -16.30 10.28 6.80
C LYS A 20 -17.33 9.28 6.27
N ALA A 21 -17.16 8.76 5.07
CA ALA A 21 -18.06 7.77 4.48
C ALA A 21 -18.06 6.45 5.24
N GLY A 22 -16.86 5.97 5.64
CA GLY A 22 -16.71 4.71 6.36
C GLY A 22 -17.40 4.67 7.72
N TYR A 23 -17.65 5.84 8.34
CA TYR A 23 -18.26 5.95 9.68
C TYR A 23 -19.43 6.93 9.75
N ASP A 24 -20.03 7.27 8.62
CA ASP A 24 -21.15 8.21 8.52
C ASP A 24 -20.90 9.56 9.27
N GLY A 25 -19.65 10.03 9.21
CA GLY A 25 -19.25 11.26 9.88
C GLY A 25 -19.19 11.20 11.41
N MET A 26 -19.29 10.03 12.01
CA MET A 26 -19.28 9.84 13.48
C MET A 26 -18.02 10.39 14.16
N TYR A 27 -16.89 10.37 13.49
CA TYR A 27 -15.60 10.79 14.03
C TYR A 27 -14.98 11.90 13.18
N PRO A 28 -14.45 12.98 13.79
CA PRO A 28 -13.69 14.00 13.06
C PRO A 28 -12.37 13.43 12.54
N TYR A 29 -12.01 13.87 11.32
CA TYR A 29 -10.76 13.50 10.66
C TYR A 29 -10.16 14.70 9.94
N ASP A 30 -9.00 15.16 10.38
CA ASP A 30 -8.34 16.38 9.90
C ASP A 30 -7.08 16.09 9.08
N LEU A 31 -6.69 17.08 8.26
CA LEU A 31 -5.37 17.12 7.63
C LEU A 31 -4.43 17.99 8.45
N ILE A 32 -3.27 17.49 8.81
CA ILE A 32 -2.17 18.24 9.42
C ILE A 32 -1.10 18.43 8.33
N ILE A 33 -1.19 19.55 7.64
CA ILE A 33 -0.33 19.91 6.51
C ILE A 33 0.83 20.73 7.05
N THR A 34 2.02 20.17 7.04
CA THR A 34 3.26 20.85 7.44
C THR A 34 4.47 20.09 6.90
N GLU A 35 5.57 20.82 6.67
CA GLU A 35 6.87 20.22 6.32
C GLU A 35 7.67 19.84 7.58
N ASP A 36 7.25 20.31 8.76
CA ASP A 36 7.88 20.02 10.04
C ASP A 36 7.20 18.82 10.72
N PHE A 37 7.93 17.71 10.79
CA PHE A 37 7.44 16.50 11.42
C PHE A 37 7.25 16.67 12.94
N GLU A 38 8.13 17.40 13.64
CA GLU A 38 8.02 17.57 15.10
C GLU A 38 6.79 18.42 15.46
N GLU A 39 6.47 19.43 14.66
CA GLU A 39 5.23 20.20 14.80
C GLU A 39 4.01 19.29 14.60
N ALA A 40 3.99 18.51 13.50
CA ALA A 40 2.90 17.59 13.20
C ALA A 40 2.71 16.56 14.31
N TYR A 41 3.80 15.99 14.81
CA TYR A 41 3.78 14.98 15.87
C TYR A 41 3.28 15.57 17.21
N ARG A 42 3.71 16.78 17.56
CA ARG A 42 3.20 17.49 18.74
C ARG A 42 1.68 17.70 18.64
N ARG A 43 1.17 18.16 17.48
CA ARG A 43 -0.28 18.32 17.25
C ARG A 43 -1.04 16.99 17.38
N PHE A 44 -0.46 15.89 16.89
CA PHE A 44 -1.01 14.54 17.13
C PHE A 44 -1.11 14.24 18.61
N LEU A 45 -0.03 14.47 19.38
CA LEU A 45 -0.02 14.19 20.83
C LEU A 45 -1.06 15.00 21.60
N GLU A 46 -1.29 16.25 21.22
CA GLU A 46 -2.21 17.16 21.93
C GLU A 46 -3.69 16.87 21.64
N GLY A 47 -4.03 16.43 20.42
CA GLY A 47 -5.42 16.49 20.00
C GLY A 47 -6.01 15.28 19.29
N TYR A 48 -5.28 14.18 19.09
CA TYR A 48 -5.77 13.04 18.31
C TYR A 48 -5.56 11.72 19.04
N ASP A 49 -6.46 10.76 18.83
CA ASP A 49 -6.37 9.39 19.34
C ASP A 49 -5.54 8.49 18.41
N GLY A 50 -5.56 8.78 17.11
CA GLY A 50 -4.76 8.10 16.10
C GLY A 50 -4.54 8.99 14.89
N ILE A 51 -3.46 8.73 14.14
CA ILE A 51 -3.05 9.53 13.00
C ILE A 51 -2.51 8.64 11.87
N ASN A 52 -2.98 8.87 10.64
CA ASN A 52 -2.29 8.36 9.46
C ASN A 52 -1.04 9.20 9.19
N VAL A 53 -0.02 8.59 8.63
CA VAL A 53 1.23 9.25 8.24
C VAL A 53 1.56 8.91 6.80
N THR A 54 1.82 9.95 5.99
CA THR A 54 2.28 9.76 4.61
C THR A 54 3.64 10.40 4.38
N ALA A 55 4.07 10.44 3.14
CA ALA A 55 5.35 11.05 2.78
C ALA A 55 5.41 12.52 3.25
N PRO A 56 6.60 12.98 3.70
CA PRO A 56 7.86 12.25 3.79
C PRO A 56 8.10 11.55 5.15
N PHE A 57 7.13 11.48 6.05
CA PHE A 57 7.28 11.30 7.48
C PHE A 57 7.23 9.85 8.00
N LYS A 58 6.96 8.86 7.14
CA LYS A 58 6.71 7.46 7.55
C LYS A 58 7.84 6.82 8.36
N GLU A 59 9.11 7.12 8.04
CA GLU A 59 10.27 6.58 8.76
C GLU A 59 10.52 7.36 10.07
N LEU A 60 10.29 8.68 10.08
CA LEU A 60 10.41 9.50 11.28
C LEU A 60 9.34 9.11 12.30
N ALA A 61 8.10 8.91 11.84
CA ALA A 61 6.99 8.49 12.70
C ALA A 61 7.25 7.12 13.35
N LEU A 62 7.87 6.18 12.61
CA LEU A 62 8.23 4.88 13.18
C LEU A 62 9.18 5.02 14.38
N LYS A 63 10.13 5.96 14.34
CA LYS A 63 11.09 6.21 15.44
C LYS A 63 10.45 6.79 16.70
N LYS A 64 9.23 7.33 16.58
CA LYS A 64 8.48 7.90 17.72
C LYS A 64 7.53 6.91 18.38
N ALA A 65 7.41 5.70 17.85
CA ALA A 65 6.51 4.69 18.39
C ALA A 65 7.16 3.95 19.56
N ASP A 66 6.39 3.75 20.64
CA ASP A 66 6.78 2.93 21.79
C ASP A 66 6.65 1.44 21.46
N ILE A 67 5.60 1.10 20.70
CA ILE A 67 5.30 -0.27 20.29
C ILE A 67 5.27 -0.33 18.75
N VAL A 68 6.06 -1.22 18.19
CA VAL A 68 6.17 -1.40 16.74
C VAL A 68 5.58 -2.73 16.34
N SER A 69 4.57 -2.72 15.47
CA SER A 69 3.98 -3.94 14.93
C SER A 69 4.96 -4.72 14.04
N GLU A 70 4.69 -5.99 13.81
CA GLU A 70 5.53 -6.87 12.98
C GLU A 70 5.70 -6.33 11.56
N GLU A 71 4.60 -5.92 10.94
CA GLU A 71 4.64 -5.35 9.59
C GLU A 71 5.45 -4.07 9.52
N CYS A 72 5.43 -3.24 10.56
CA CYS A 72 6.27 -2.04 10.62
C CYS A 72 7.77 -2.38 10.71
N ARG A 73 8.13 -3.44 11.43
CA ARG A 73 9.52 -3.93 11.48
C ARG A 73 9.98 -4.44 10.11
N LEU A 74 9.13 -5.20 9.42
CA LEU A 74 9.43 -5.71 8.07
C LEU A 74 9.58 -4.59 7.04
N VAL A 75 8.71 -3.58 7.12
CA VAL A 75 8.70 -2.45 6.17
C VAL A 75 9.78 -1.41 6.49
N GLY A 76 10.15 -1.25 7.76
CA GLY A 76 11.00 -0.15 8.22
C GLY A 76 10.33 1.22 8.18
N ALA A 77 8.98 1.26 8.16
CA ALA A 77 8.20 2.49 8.13
C ALA A 77 6.79 2.26 8.70
N THR A 78 6.16 3.31 9.21
CA THR A 78 4.74 3.29 9.61
C THR A 78 3.94 4.27 8.77
N ASN A 79 2.67 3.98 8.55
CA ASN A 79 1.71 4.95 8.01
C ASN A 79 0.53 5.18 8.95
N LEU A 80 0.63 4.68 10.20
CA LEU A 80 -0.46 4.77 11.18
C LEU A 80 0.08 4.67 12.60
N LEU A 81 -0.19 5.69 13.42
CA LEU A 81 0.10 5.73 14.84
C LEU A 81 -1.19 5.79 15.64
N ILE A 82 -1.29 5.02 16.71
CA ILE A 82 -2.45 4.99 17.61
C ILE A 82 -1.97 5.15 19.05
N LYS A 83 -2.64 6.00 19.83
CA LYS A 83 -2.46 6.05 21.27
C LYS A 83 -3.14 4.87 21.93
N THR A 84 -2.40 4.07 22.65
CA THR A 84 -2.91 2.97 23.48
C THR A 84 -2.54 3.19 24.95
N PRO A 85 -3.12 2.46 25.90
CA PRO A 85 -2.71 2.56 27.30
C PRO A 85 -1.22 2.27 27.54
N GLU A 86 -0.61 1.47 26.67
CA GLU A 86 0.79 1.06 26.75
C GLU A 86 1.75 2.03 26.04
N GLY A 87 1.22 3.04 25.35
CA GLY A 87 2.01 4.02 24.57
C GLY A 87 1.54 4.16 23.13
N ILE A 88 2.38 4.77 22.31
CA ILE A 88 2.10 4.97 20.90
C ILE A 88 2.46 3.73 20.11
N THR A 89 1.46 3.11 19.50
CA THR A 89 1.62 1.90 18.68
C THR A 89 1.64 2.24 17.19
N ALA A 90 2.67 1.75 16.49
CA ALA A 90 2.83 1.90 15.04
C ALA A 90 2.31 0.69 14.27
N TYR A 91 1.53 0.95 13.22
CA TYR A 91 1.05 -0.03 12.25
C TYR A 91 1.36 0.39 10.82
N ASN A 92 1.27 -0.55 9.87
CA ASN A 92 1.42 -0.25 8.46
C ASN A 92 0.24 -0.80 7.65
N SER A 93 -0.74 0.07 7.36
CA SER A 93 -1.92 -0.31 6.60
C SER A 93 -1.66 -0.43 5.09
N ASP A 94 -0.58 0.15 4.53
CA ASP A 94 -0.19 -0.09 3.14
C ASP A 94 0.16 -1.57 2.94
N PHE A 95 0.96 -2.14 3.86
CA PHE A 95 1.28 -3.56 3.88
C PHE A 95 0.02 -4.42 4.00
N ARG A 96 -0.85 -4.10 4.97
CA ARG A 96 -2.09 -4.87 5.21
C ARG A 96 -3.05 -4.80 4.02
N GLY A 97 -3.19 -3.63 3.39
CA GLY A 97 -3.99 -3.44 2.20
C GLY A 97 -3.51 -4.29 1.03
N LEU A 98 -2.19 -4.35 0.81
CA LEU A 98 -1.61 -5.22 -0.22
C LEU A 98 -1.83 -6.71 0.05
N ILE A 99 -1.69 -7.14 1.30
CA ILE A 99 -2.02 -8.52 1.68
C ILE A 99 -3.48 -8.85 1.36
N ALA A 100 -4.41 -7.94 1.64
CA ALA A 100 -5.82 -8.11 1.32
C ALA A 100 -6.05 -8.22 -0.19
N MET A 101 -5.42 -7.33 -0.98
CA MET A 101 -5.50 -7.34 -2.45
C MET A 101 -4.94 -8.63 -3.05
N PHE A 102 -3.76 -9.06 -2.63
CA PHE A 102 -3.16 -10.29 -3.13
C PHE A 102 -4.00 -11.54 -2.82
N ARG A 103 -4.73 -11.54 -1.71
CA ARG A 103 -5.69 -12.61 -1.38
C ARG A 103 -6.89 -12.59 -2.33
N GLY A 104 -7.45 -11.42 -2.62
CA GLY A 104 -8.53 -11.25 -3.60
C GLY A 104 -8.13 -11.72 -5.00
N LEU A 105 -6.89 -11.51 -5.41
CA LEU A 105 -6.37 -12.01 -6.71
C LEU A 105 -6.31 -13.55 -6.78
N LYS A 106 -6.29 -14.24 -5.63
CA LYS A 106 -6.25 -15.71 -5.56
C LYS A 106 -7.64 -16.36 -5.57
N GLY A 107 -8.72 -15.57 -5.63
CA GLY A 107 -10.10 -16.11 -5.58
C GLY A 107 -10.52 -16.62 -4.19
N ASP A 108 -9.81 -16.25 -3.15
CA ASP A 108 -10.09 -16.64 -1.75
C ASP A 108 -11.14 -15.70 -1.12
N GLU A 109 -12.24 -15.43 -1.86
CA GLU A 109 -13.31 -14.51 -1.45
C GLU A 109 -14.04 -14.92 -0.16
N LYS A 110 -13.84 -16.14 0.33
CA LYS A 110 -14.55 -16.66 1.51
C LYS A 110 -13.86 -16.34 2.85
N ARG A 111 -12.72 -15.70 2.84
CA ARG A 111 -12.08 -15.22 4.07
C ARG A 111 -12.09 -13.70 4.09
N THR A 112 -13.15 -13.17 4.71
CA THR A 112 -13.25 -11.76 5.11
C THR A 112 -11.92 -11.26 5.67
N PRO A 113 -11.54 -10.01 5.30
CA PRO A 113 -10.37 -9.39 5.87
C PRO A 113 -10.53 -9.39 7.39
N PHE A 114 -9.52 -9.83 8.09
CA PHE A 114 -9.34 -9.67 9.52
C PHE A 114 -10.66 -9.43 10.30
N ALA A 115 -11.44 -10.49 10.51
CA ALA A 115 -12.33 -10.48 11.66
C ALA A 115 -11.42 -10.08 12.82
N THR A 116 -11.74 -8.98 13.47
CA THR A 116 -11.15 -8.55 14.71
C THR A 116 -11.23 -9.66 15.74
N SER A 117 -10.34 -10.59 15.65
CA SER A 117 -9.94 -11.32 16.83
C SER A 117 -9.13 -10.28 17.61
N SER A 118 -9.66 -9.87 18.74
CA SER A 118 -9.06 -9.03 19.77
C SER A 118 -7.70 -9.52 20.27
N LEU A 119 -7.03 -10.34 19.51
CA LEU A 119 -5.81 -11.06 19.81
C LEU A 119 -5.01 -11.19 18.54
N LEU A 120 -4.31 -10.12 18.17
CA LEU A 120 -3.05 -10.32 17.48
C LEU A 120 -2.09 -10.89 18.54
N PRO A 121 -1.74 -12.19 18.47
CA PRO A 121 -0.77 -12.73 19.39
C PRO A 121 0.55 -11.99 19.21
N PRO A 122 1.27 -11.70 20.28
CA PRO A 122 2.61 -11.16 20.21
C PRO A 122 3.48 -12.19 19.46
N ALA A 123 4.31 -11.70 18.58
CA ALA A 123 5.33 -12.41 17.82
C ALA A 123 4.87 -13.19 16.57
N ALA A 124 5.72 -13.15 15.58
CA ALA A 124 5.81 -13.80 14.26
C ALA A 124 4.98 -15.08 13.96
N ARG A 125 4.46 -15.78 14.94
CA ARG A 125 3.64 -16.97 14.77
C ARG A 125 2.28 -16.70 14.10
N GLY A 126 1.79 -15.46 14.14
CA GLY A 126 0.51 -15.08 13.56
C GLY A 126 0.57 -14.87 12.05
N VAL A 127 1.62 -14.24 11.56
CA VAL A 127 1.76 -13.90 10.12
C VAL A 127 2.00 -15.16 9.28
N ALA A 128 2.88 -16.05 9.73
CA ALA A 128 3.20 -17.28 9.01
C ALA A 128 2.03 -18.28 8.91
N ARG A 129 1.10 -18.30 9.86
CA ARG A 129 -0.07 -19.20 9.84
C ARG A 129 -1.17 -18.78 8.89
N PHE A 130 -1.17 -17.53 8.43
CA PHE A 130 -2.19 -17.02 7.49
C PHE A 130 -1.79 -17.17 6.02
N PHE A 131 -0.55 -17.59 5.75
CA PHE A 131 0.00 -17.69 4.41
C PHE A 131 0.23 -19.16 4.02
N HIS A 132 -0.78 -19.81 3.41
CA HIS A 132 -0.54 -21.04 2.69
C HIS A 132 0.05 -20.72 1.31
N PRO A 133 1.19 -21.33 0.91
CA PRO A 133 1.65 -21.24 -0.45
C PRO A 133 0.64 -21.93 -1.36
N LEU A 134 0.02 -21.15 -2.25
CA LEU A 134 -0.88 -21.68 -3.27
C LEU A 134 -0.10 -21.79 -4.58
N SER A 135 -0.02 -22.99 -5.10
CA SER A 135 0.62 -23.46 -6.33
C SER A 135 2.14 -23.59 -6.32
N ASP A 136 2.64 -24.61 -7.01
CA ASP A 136 4.05 -25.04 -7.07
C ASP A 136 5.04 -24.05 -7.73
N HIS A 137 4.57 -22.88 -8.21
CA HIS A 137 5.41 -21.86 -8.79
C HIS A 137 5.38 -20.58 -7.97
N LYS A 138 6.52 -20.26 -7.33
CA LYS A 138 6.71 -18.96 -6.66
C LYS A 138 6.55 -17.83 -7.67
N LYS A 139 5.47 -17.06 -7.54
CA LYS A 139 5.27 -15.85 -8.36
C LYS A 139 6.41 -14.85 -8.18
N THR A 140 6.71 -14.16 -9.26
CA THR A 140 7.72 -13.11 -9.31
C THR A 140 7.05 -11.74 -9.29
N VAL A 141 7.53 -10.83 -8.42
CA VAL A 141 7.00 -9.48 -8.26
C VAL A 141 8.09 -8.45 -8.57
N LEU A 142 7.83 -7.61 -9.56
CA LEU A 142 8.63 -6.43 -9.81
C LEU A 142 8.06 -5.24 -9.05
N ILE A 143 8.89 -4.58 -8.26
CA ILE A 143 8.55 -3.37 -7.52
C ILE A 143 9.32 -2.21 -8.14
N VAL A 144 8.59 -1.22 -8.65
CA VAL A 144 9.14 -0.04 -9.30
C VAL A 144 9.02 1.14 -8.34
N GLY A 145 10.16 1.59 -7.82
CA GLY A 145 10.23 2.58 -6.76
C GLY A 145 10.42 1.97 -5.37
N ALA A 146 11.36 2.50 -4.61
CA ALA A 146 11.80 1.97 -3.31
C ALA A 146 11.53 2.94 -2.14
N GLY A 147 10.55 3.83 -2.28
CA GLY A 147 10.04 4.68 -1.19
C GLY A 147 9.17 3.89 -0.21
N GLY A 148 8.48 4.58 0.71
CA GLY A 148 7.68 3.94 1.75
C GLY A 148 6.63 2.95 1.23
N ALA A 149 5.92 3.27 0.13
CA ALA A 149 4.99 2.36 -0.51
C ALA A 149 5.69 1.14 -1.15
N GLY A 150 6.85 1.36 -1.80
CA GLY A 150 7.65 0.29 -2.39
C GLY A 150 8.23 -0.66 -1.34
N LYS A 151 8.66 -0.15 -0.18
CA LYS A 151 9.08 -0.97 0.97
C LYS A 151 7.93 -1.83 1.49
N ALA A 152 6.73 -1.26 1.62
CA ALA A 152 5.53 -2.01 2.02
C ALA A 152 5.16 -3.08 0.99
N ALA A 153 5.28 -2.77 -0.32
CA ALA A 153 5.04 -3.71 -1.40
C ALA A 153 6.01 -4.89 -1.39
N LYS A 154 7.32 -4.61 -1.20
CA LYS A 154 8.35 -5.65 -1.06
C LYS A 154 8.04 -6.57 0.12
N ALA A 155 7.84 -5.99 1.30
CA ALA A 155 7.57 -6.76 2.51
C ALA A 155 6.29 -7.60 2.38
N ALA A 156 5.20 -7.05 1.81
CA ALA A 156 3.95 -7.79 1.60
C ALA A 156 4.13 -8.96 0.61
N ALA A 157 4.83 -8.75 -0.49
CA ALA A 157 5.10 -9.81 -1.46
C ALA A 157 5.96 -10.93 -0.87
N GLU A 158 7.02 -10.58 -0.14
CA GLU A 158 7.91 -11.55 0.52
C GLU A 158 7.20 -12.33 1.63
N ALA A 159 6.34 -11.68 2.43
CA ALA A 159 5.49 -12.34 3.42
C ALA A 159 4.54 -13.37 2.80
N LEU A 160 4.17 -13.21 1.53
CA LEU A 160 3.37 -14.17 0.75
C LEU A 160 4.23 -15.25 0.06
N GLY A 161 5.53 -15.24 0.27
CA GLY A 161 6.47 -16.19 -0.33
C GLY A 161 6.83 -15.90 -1.79
N TYR A 162 6.52 -14.70 -2.30
CA TYR A 162 6.86 -14.31 -3.66
C TYR A 162 8.34 -13.92 -3.78
N LYS A 163 8.90 -14.11 -4.95
CA LYS A 163 10.25 -13.61 -5.26
C LYS A 163 10.14 -12.15 -5.72
N THR A 164 10.84 -11.25 -5.05
CA THR A 164 10.82 -9.82 -5.36
C THR A 164 12.04 -9.36 -6.12
N THR A 165 11.86 -8.41 -7.02
CA THR A 165 12.92 -7.59 -7.62
C THR A 165 12.52 -6.14 -7.51
N VAL A 166 13.44 -5.29 -7.04
CA VAL A 166 13.19 -3.84 -6.90
C VAL A 166 14.02 -3.10 -7.93
N VAL A 167 13.38 -2.19 -8.67
CA VAL A 167 14.06 -1.22 -9.53
C VAL A 167 13.81 0.19 -9.03
N ASN A 168 14.84 1.03 -8.99
CA ASN A 168 14.71 2.41 -8.53
C ASN A 168 15.72 3.34 -9.20
N ARG A 169 15.44 4.64 -9.20
CA ARG A 169 16.37 5.66 -9.73
C ARG A 169 17.67 5.69 -8.94
N THR A 170 17.59 5.66 -7.62
CA THR A 170 18.73 5.66 -6.72
C THR A 170 18.92 4.26 -6.14
N GLN A 171 20.13 3.71 -6.32
CA GLN A 171 20.51 2.41 -5.81
C GLN A 171 21.24 2.58 -4.48
N TYR A 172 20.50 2.63 -3.37
CA TYR A 172 21.08 2.74 -2.03
C TYR A 172 21.32 1.38 -1.35
N SER A 173 21.08 0.31 -2.08
CA SER A 173 21.41 -1.07 -1.70
C SER A 173 21.79 -1.85 -2.94
N PRO A 174 22.75 -2.81 -2.87
CA PRO A 174 23.15 -3.63 -4.01
C PRO A 174 22.03 -4.51 -4.57
N GLU A 175 20.97 -4.76 -3.80
CA GLU A 175 19.78 -5.52 -4.23
C GLU A 175 18.85 -4.72 -5.15
N ILE A 176 18.98 -3.39 -5.16
CA ILE A 176 18.13 -2.50 -5.95
C ILE A 176 18.76 -2.32 -7.33
N LYS A 177 18.05 -2.72 -8.36
CA LYS A 177 18.50 -2.56 -9.75
C LYS A 177 18.20 -1.14 -10.27
N PRO A 178 18.96 -0.66 -11.27
CA PRO A 178 18.67 0.61 -11.93
C PRO A 178 17.34 0.57 -12.72
N LEU A 179 16.73 1.73 -12.95
CA LEU A 179 15.51 1.82 -13.76
C LEU A 179 15.70 1.30 -15.18
N SER A 180 16.90 1.39 -15.74
CA SER A 180 17.22 0.80 -17.06
C SER A 180 16.97 -0.71 -17.13
N SER A 181 16.93 -1.41 -15.99
CA SER A 181 16.56 -2.83 -15.93
C SER A 181 15.04 -3.06 -15.98
N PHE A 182 14.21 -2.01 -15.94
CA PHE A 182 12.76 -2.12 -15.81
C PHE A 182 12.15 -3.05 -16.86
N ARG A 183 12.44 -2.88 -18.15
CA ARG A 183 11.84 -3.65 -19.23
C ARG A 183 12.10 -5.15 -19.12
N GLU A 184 13.34 -5.52 -18.86
CA GLU A 184 13.72 -6.93 -18.69
C GLU A 184 13.07 -7.57 -17.45
N GLU A 185 13.02 -6.83 -16.35
CA GLU A 185 12.38 -7.33 -15.13
C GLU A 185 10.85 -7.32 -15.26
N PHE A 186 10.27 -6.36 -16.01
CA PHE A 186 8.85 -6.34 -16.35
C PHE A 186 8.46 -7.59 -17.14
N ARG A 187 9.27 -8.00 -18.14
CA ARG A 187 9.02 -9.19 -18.94
C ARG A 187 8.93 -10.45 -18.07
N LYS A 188 9.80 -10.59 -17.07
CA LYS A 188 9.90 -11.78 -16.21
C LYS A 188 8.84 -11.80 -15.09
N ALA A 189 8.29 -10.66 -14.71
CA ALA A 189 7.41 -10.56 -13.55
C ALA A 189 5.98 -11.02 -13.85
N ASP A 190 5.39 -11.78 -12.92
CA ASP A 190 3.96 -12.09 -12.90
C ASP A 190 3.13 -10.92 -12.38
N ILE A 191 3.69 -10.16 -11.46
CA ILE A 191 3.06 -8.99 -10.84
C ILE A 191 4.03 -7.81 -10.91
N VAL A 192 3.55 -6.66 -11.32
CA VAL A 192 4.29 -5.40 -11.32
C VAL A 192 3.58 -4.43 -10.38
N ILE A 193 4.30 -3.90 -9.39
CA ILE A 193 3.79 -2.87 -8.48
C ILE A 193 4.55 -1.58 -8.77
N TYR A 194 3.86 -0.63 -9.39
CA TYR A 194 4.45 0.64 -9.80
C TYR A 194 4.17 1.72 -8.75
N ASN A 195 5.22 2.17 -8.05
CA ASN A 195 5.13 3.10 -6.92
C ASN A 195 5.79 4.47 -7.18
N LEU A 196 6.30 4.70 -8.39
CA LEU A 196 6.86 6.01 -8.70
C LEU A 196 5.75 7.04 -8.90
N PRO A 197 5.93 8.28 -8.44
CA PRO A 197 4.96 9.35 -8.63
C PRO A 197 4.95 9.93 -10.05
N VAL A 198 5.84 9.44 -10.91
CA VAL A 198 6.03 9.92 -12.28
C VAL A 198 6.17 8.75 -13.25
N ARG A 199 5.71 8.96 -14.48
CA ARG A 199 5.95 8.04 -15.59
C ARG A 199 7.44 8.05 -15.95
N ILE A 200 8.02 6.88 -16.12
CA ILE A 200 9.39 6.72 -16.63
C ILE A 200 9.37 6.41 -18.14
N PRO A 201 10.39 6.85 -18.90
CA PRO A 201 10.46 6.62 -20.35
C PRO A 201 10.39 5.13 -20.72
N GLU A 202 10.88 4.25 -19.85
CA GLU A 202 10.90 2.80 -20.05
C GLU A 202 9.48 2.20 -20.19
N VAL A 203 8.45 2.86 -19.66
CA VAL A 203 7.04 2.44 -19.85
C VAL A 203 6.62 2.59 -21.30
N ASP A 204 7.05 3.67 -21.97
CA ASP A 204 6.77 3.90 -23.38
C ASP A 204 7.53 2.95 -24.31
N MET A 205 8.62 2.38 -23.82
CA MET A 205 9.47 1.43 -24.54
C MET A 205 9.03 -0.03 -24.38
N LEU A 206 7.87 -0.30 -23.77
CA LEU A 206 7.30 -1.64 -23.69
C LEU A 206 6.71 -2.02 -25.07
N THR A 207 7.47 -2.78 -25.82
CA THR A 207 7.10 -3.32 -27.14
C THR A 207 6.51 -4.72 -27.03
N GLU A 208 6.13 -5.33 -28.17
CA GLU A 208 5.63 -6.70 -28.24
C GLU A 208 6.56 -7.71 -27.56
N GLU A 209 7.88 -7.55 -27.69
CA GLU A 209 8.89 -8.41 -27.07
C GLU A 209 8.71 -8.52 -25.55
N TYR A 210 8.32 -7.43 -24.89
CA TYR A 210 8.13 -7.39 -23.43
C TYR A 210 6.70 -7.72 -22.99
N LEU A 211 5.72 -7.60 -23.87
CA LEU A 211 4.30 -7.76 -23.59
C LEU A 211 3.76 -9.11 -24.01
N CYS A 212 4.15 -9.62 -25.21
CA CYS A 212 3.62 -10.87 -25.79
C CYS A 212 4.34 -12.11 -25.26
N THR A 213 4.49 -12.21 -23.94
CA THR A 213 5.17 -13.36 -23.29
C THR A 213 4.26 -14.60 -23.16
N GLY A 214 2.98 -14.48 -23.48
CA GLY A 214 1.99 -15.55 -23.25
C GLY A 214 1.68 -15.80 -21.77
N GLN A 215 2.25 -15.00 -20.85
CA GLN A 215 2.03 -15.11 -19.42
C GLN A 215 0.98 -14.10 -18.94
N ALA A 216 0.15 -14.53 -18.00
CA ALA A 216 -0.74 -13.63 -17.29
C ALA A 216 0.10 -12.67 -16.42
N LYS A 217 -0.27 -11.39 -16.44
CA LYS A 217 0.44 -10.35 -15.71
C LYS A 217 -0.55 -9.42 -15.02
N VAL A 218 -0.28 -9.12 -13.75
CA VAL A 218 -1.01 -8.10 -13.00
C VAL A 218 -0.13 -6.87 -12.87
N ILE A 219 -0.64 -5.71 -13.24
CA ILE A 219 0.00 -4.41 -13.04
C ILE A 219 -0.84 -3.65 -12.01
N LEU A 220 -0.26 -3.37 -10.86
CA LEU A 220 -0.82 -2.52 -9.82
C LEU A 220 -0.05 -1.19 -9.80
N GLU A 221 -0.73 -0.09 -9.99
CA GLU A 221 -0.15 1.24 -9.88
C GLU A 221 -0.59 1.92 -8.58
N ALA A 222 0.36 2.43 -7.78
CA ALA A 222 0.05 3.11 -6.54
C ALA A 222 -0.47 4.55 -6.74
N ASN A 223 -0.04 5.21 -7.83
CA ASN A 223 -0.40 6.58 -8.11
C ASN A 223 -1.78 6.68 -8.79
N TYR A 224 -2.80 7.00 -8.01
CA TYR A 224 -4.17 7.10 -8.50
C TYR A 224 -4.53 8.49 -9.06
N ARG A 225 -3.73 9.53 -8.79
CA ARG A 225 -4.02 10.90 -9.26
C ARG A 225 -3.51 11.16 -10.68
N ASN A 226 -2.25 10.84 -10.89
CA ASN A 226 -1.58 10.99 -12.16
C ASN A 226 -0.98 9.63 -12.54
N PRO A 227 -1.80 8.68 -12.99
CA PRO A 227 -1.31 7.35 -13.29
C PRO A 227 -0.28 7.40 -14.42
N SER A 228 0.78 6.63 -14.26
CA SER A 228 1.84 6.48 -15.24
C SER A 228 1.39 5.62 -16.43
N PHE A 229 0.39 4.75 -16.20
CA PHE A 229 -0.26 3.97 -17.24
C PHE A 229 -1.59 4.65 -17.61
N ASP A 230 -1.58 5.48 -18.65
CA ASP A 230 -2.79 6.08 -19.19
C ASP A 230 -3.66 5.05 -19.94
N ASN A 231 -4.91 5.43 -20.23
CA ASN A 231 -5.86 4.54 -20.91
C ASN A 231 -5.35 4.03 -22.26
N GLY A 232 -4.59 4.84 -23.00
CA GLY A 232 -4.00 4.44 -24.27
C GLY A 232 -2.94 3.36 -24.10
N SER A 233 -2.06 3.54 -23.11
CA SER A 233 -1.04 2.55 -22.75
C SER A 233 -1.65 1.24 -22.27
N ILE A 234 -2.66 1.31 -21.40
CA ILE A 234 -3.37 0.12 -20.90
C ILE A 234 -4.04 -0.61 -22.04
N LYS A 235 -4.77 0.11 -22.89
CA LYS A 235 -5.45 -0.48 -24.08
C LYS A 235 -4.45 -1.21 -24.99
N ARG A 236 -3.34 -0.55 -25.35
CA ARG A 236 -2.27 -1.15 -26.17
C ARG A 236 -1.71 -2.41 -25.52
N MET A 237 -1.41 -2.38 -24.21
CA MET A 237 -0.86 -3.53 -23.51
C MET A 237 -1.84 -4.72 -23.50
N VAL A 238 -3.13 -4.47 -23.28
CA VAL A 238 -4.18 -5.52 -23.29
C VAL A 238 -4.43 -6.05 -24.69
N GLU A 239 -4.37 -5.21 -25.73
CA GLU A 239 -4.45 -5.65 -27.13
C GLU A 239 -3.30 -6.59 -27.49
N MET A 240 -2.08 -6.30 -27.04
CA MET A 240 -0.90 -7.14 -27.26
C MET A 240 -0.90 -8.42 -26.39
N ASN A 241 -1.40 -8.33 -25.17
CA ASN A 241 -1.50 -9.45 -24.25
C ASN A 241 -2.81 -9.39 -23.46
N PRO A 242 -3.88 -10.08 -23.91
CA PRO A 242 -5.18 -10.08 -23.23
C PRO A 242 -5.15 -10.68 -21.81
N LEU A 243 -4.06 -11.31 -21.40
CA LEU A 243 -3.87 -11.83 -20.04
C LEU A 243 -3.30 -10.79 -19.08
N ILE A 244 -3.08 -9.55 -19.54
CA ILE A 244 -2.70 -8.43 -18.67
C ILE A 244 -3.94 -7.90 -17.95
N ARG A 245 -3.84 -7.78 -16.62
CA ARG A 245 -4.82 -7.11 -15.77
C ARG A 245 -4.18 -5.89 -15.16
N TYR A 246 -4.75 -4.72 -15.41
CA TYR A 246 -4.37 -3.48 -14.73
C TYR A 246 -5.29 -3.21 -13.55
N ILE A 247 -4.71 -2.79 -12.42
CA ILE A 247 -5.40 -2.39 -11.19
C ILE A 247 -4.87 -1.00 -10.84
N ASP A 248 -5.77 -0.04 -10.73
CA ASP A 248 -5.42 1.33 -10.37
C ASP A 248 -5.13 1.47 -8.86
N GLY A 249 -4.51 2.58 -8.49
CA GLY A 249 -4.12 2.87 -7.12
C GLY A 249 -5.28 3.14 -6.17
N LEU A 250 -6.49 3.35 -6.68
CA LEU A 250 -7.68 3.57 -5.86
C LEU A 250 -8.08 2.29 -5.11
N GLU A 251 -7.87 1.13 -5.71
CA GLU A 251 -8.11 -0.15 -5.02
C GLU A 251 -7.15 -0.33 -3.83
N TRP A 252 -5.86 -0.04 -4.00
CA TRP A 252 -4.92 -0.09 -2.88
C TRP A 252 -5.24 0.96 -1.82
N LEU A 253 -5.57 2.19 -2.23
CA LEU A 253 -6.00 3.25 -1.33
C LEU A 253 -7.21 2.80 -0.48
N LEU A 254 -8.20 2.14 -1.09
CA LEU A 254 -9.36 1.62 -0.39
C LEU A 254 -8.97 0.54 0.63
N GLN A 255 -8.22 -0.46 0.21
CA GLN A 255 -7.87 -1.58 1.08
C GLN A 255 -6.99 -1.16 2.26
N GLN A 256 -6.04 -0.24 2.06
CA GLN A 256 -5.25 0.30 3.17
C GLN A 256 -6.10 1.18 4.10
N ALA A 257 -7.09 1.92 3.55
CA ALA A 257 -7.98 2.75 4.35
C ALA A 257 -8.91 1.88 5.20
N VAL A 258 -9.55 0.85 4.63
CA VAL A 258 -10.41 -0.08 5.36
C VAL A 258 -9.64 -0.70 6.54
N THR A 259 -8.47 -1.28 6.27
CA THR A 259 -7.67 -1.93 7.31
C THR A 259 -7.12 -0.96 8.36
N GLY A 260 -6.70 0.25 7.96
CA GLY A 260 -6.17 1.26 8.85
C GLY A 260 -7.24 1.91 9.72
N TYR A 261 -8.41 2.19 9.15
CA TYR A 261 -9.51 2.83 9.88
C TYR A 261 -10.15 1.88 10.91
N GLU A 262 -10.21 0.59 10.61
CA GLU A 262 -10.63 -0.42 11.59
C GLU A 262 -9.68 -0.46 12.80
N LEU A 263 -8.37 -0.31 12.58
CA LEU A 263 -7.39 -0.19 13.68
C LEU A 263 -7.61 1.05 14.54
N PHE A 264 -8.03 2.18 13.95
CA PHE A 264 -8.31 3.41 14.70
C PHE A 264 -9.48 3.27 15.66
N THR A 265 -10.56 2.67 15.20
CA THR A 265 -11.85 2.71 15.90
C THR A 265 -12.21 1.39 16.59
N GLY A 266 -11.53 0.30 16.23
CA GLY A 266 -11.90 -1.05 16.62
C GLY A 266 -13.19 -1.56 15.94
N LYS A 267 -13.72 -0.82 14.95
CA LYS A 267 -14.94 -1.15 14.20
C LYS A 267 -14.66 -1.16 12.71
N ALA A 268 -15.18 -2.14 12.00
CA ALA A 268 -15.09 -2.18 10.54
C ALA A 268 -15.80 -0.96 9.92
N PRO A 269 -15.15 -0.22 9.00
CA PRO A 269 -15.81 0.86 8.29
C PRO A 269 -16.77 0.32 7.23
N ASP A 270 -17.75 1.14 6.80
CA ASP A 270 -18.59 0.84 5.64
C ASP A 270 -17.77 0.95 4.35
N SER A 271 -17.24 -0.18 3.89
CA SER A 271 -16.42 -0.26 2.70
C SER A 271 -17.19 0.06 1.41
N GLU A 272 -18.51 -0.18 1.36
CA GLU A 272 -19.32 0.15 0.17
C GLU A 272 -19.55 1.65 0.07
N ALA A 273 -19.81 2.33 1.19
CA ALA A 273 -19.87 3.79 1.23
C ALA A 273 -18.52 4.42 0.83
N MET A 274 -17.40 3.85 1.29
CA MET A 274 -16.07 4.29 0.88
C MET A 274 -15.81 4.09 -0.63
N LYS A 275 -16.23 2.96 -1.21
CA LYS A 275 -16.16 2.70 -2.66
C LYS A 275 -16.98 3.70 -3.46
N ALA A 276 -18.15 4.11 -2.96
CA ALA A 276 -18.96 5.11 -3.63
C ALA A 276 -18.23 6.48 -3.73
N VAL A 277 -17.48 6.87 -2.70
CA VAL A 277 -16.64 8.08 -2.73
C VAL A 277 -15.57 7.98 -3.83
N ILE A 278 -14.94 6.84 -3.97
CA ILE A 278 -13.90 6.62 -5.00
C ILE A 278 -14.49 6.71 -6.41
N LYS A 279 -15.65 6.09 -6.63
CA LYS A 279 -16.31 6.07 -7.95
C LYS A 279 -16.88 7.44 -8.39
N SER A 280 -17.06 8.37 -7.45
CA SER A 280 -17.55 9.72 -7.73
C SER A 280 -16.45 10.71 -8.15
N LYS A 281 -15.20 10.29 -8.19
CA LYS A 281 -14.01 11.08 -8.54
C LYS A 281 -13.46 10.70 -9.90
#